data_ec75b6c2537ef75ce76551b2959cebbb
#
_entry.id   ec75b6c2537ef75ce76551b2959cebbb
#
_cell.length_a   1.000
_cell.length_b   1.000
_cell.length_c   1.000
_cell.angle_alpha   90.00
_cell.angle_beta   90.00
_cell.angle_gamma   90.00
#
_symmetry.space_group_name_H-M   'P 1'
#
loop_
_entity.id
_entity.type
_entity.pdbx_description
1 polymer ?
#
loop_
_entity_poly.entity_id
_entity_poly.type
_entity_poly.pdbx_seq_one_letter_code
_entity_poly.pdbx_strand_id
1 'polypeptide(L)'
;LTTVVERTEIMRVNGLVSYKDEEGNWVSIEDNTPVSMNMWGFTPDYFDHSEAYFKEFLSDPKNMENLKAEFFIPLMVNKLINEKTATVQVLDTTSKWFGVTYAADRPSVVAKIQSLIDEGVYPNKLF
;
A
#
# COMPACT_ATOMS: atom_id res chain seq x y z
N LEU A 1 6.79 -11.87 6.08
CA LEU A 1 5.40 -11.39 6.10
C LEU A 1 4.46 -12.60 6.12
N THR A 2 3.50 -12.59 7.02
CA THR A 2 2.51 -13.67 7.13
C THR A 2 1.14 -13.24 6.58
N THR A 3 0.88 -11.96 6.58
CA THR A 3 -0.34 -11.36 6.03
C THR A 3 -0.13 -9.89 5.72
N VAL A 4 -0.84 -9.38 4.75
CA VAL A 4 -1.00 -7.95 4.47
C VAL A 4 -2.46 -7.68 4.14
N VAL A 5 -3.03 -6.65 4.75
CA VAL A 5 -4.44 -6.31 4.56
C VAL A 5 -4.56 -4.83 4.20
N GLU A 6 -5.24 -4.56 3.09
CA GLU A 6 -5.60 -3.19 2.70
C GLU A 6 -6.66 -2.65 3.66
N ARG A 7 -6.41 -1.45 4.19
CA ARG A 7 -7.34 -0.73 5.06
C ARG A 7 -7.65 0.62 4.43
N THR A 8 -8.87 0.80 4.00
CA THR A 8 -9.32 2.00 3.26
C THR A 8 -9.66 3.17 4.17
N GLU A 9 -9.87 2.94 5.46
CA GLU A 9 -10.24 3.97 6.43
C GLU A 9 -9.42 3.80 7.72
N ILE A 10 -8.43 4.68 7.89
CA ILE A 10 -7.57 4.72 9.08
C ILE A 10 -7.58 6.14 9.63
N MET A 11 -7.87 6.30 10.92
CA MET A 11 -7.85 7.59 11.58
C MET A 11 -7.56 7.46 13.09
N ARG A 12 -7.37 8.60 13.79
CA ARG A 12 -7.31 8.60 15.24
C ARG A 12 -8.72 8.70 15.83
N VAL A 13 -9.08 7.66 16.59
CA VAL A 13 -10.35 7.60 17.33
C VAL A 13 -10.02 7.57 18.82
N ASN A 14 -10.51 8.52 19.59
CA ASN A 14 -10.21 8.67 21.02
C ASN A 14 -8.70 8.69 21.35
N GLY A 15 -7.89 9.26 20.45
CA GLY A 15 -6.44 9.34 20.62
C GLY A 15 -5.65 8.12 20.13
N LEU A 16 -6.30 7.01 19.80
CA LEU A 16 -5.68 5.77 19.29
C LEU A 16 -5.77 5.72 17.76
N VAL A 17 -4.71 5.26 17.09
CA VAL A 17 -4.77 4.92 15.67
C VAL A 17 -5.71 3.74 15.51
N SER A 18 -6.71 3.86 14.65
CA SER A 18 -7.72 2.82 14.46
C SER A 18 -8.09 2.70 12.98
N TYR A 19 -8.45 1.51 12.57
CA TYR A 19 -9.05 1.26 11.27
C TYR A 19 -10.49 0.80 11.42
N LYS A 20 -11.28 0.95 10.38
CA LYS A 20 -12.62 0.42 10.31
C LYS A 20 -12.60 -0.98 9.72
N ASP A 21 -13.20 -1.93 10.43
CA ASP A 21 -13.33 -3.31 9.94
C ASP A 21 -14.50 -3.44 8.93
N GLU A 22 -14.71 -4.64 8.41
CA GLU A 22 -15.75 -4.94 7.43
C GLU A 22 -17.17 -4.82 8.01
N GLU A 23 -17.30 -4.92 9.34
CA GLU A 23 -18.56 -4.78 10.08
C GLU A 23 -18.84 -3.32 10.47
N GLY A 24 -17.91 -2.41 10.19
CA GLY A 24 -18.01 -0.99 10.48
C GLY A 24 -17.53 -0.58 11.87
N ASN A 25 -16.90 -1.48 12.64
CA ASN A 25 -16.37 -1.18 13.96
C ASN A 25 -14.97 -0.58 13.87
N TRP A 26 -14.65 0.30 14.82
CA TRP A 26 -13.30 0.84 14.97
C TRP A 26 -12.43 -0.10 15.79
N VAL A 27 -11.36 -0.58 15.18
CA VAL A 27 -10.37 -1.47 15.79
C VAL A 27 -9.06 -0.70 15.95
N SER A 28 -8.60 -0.55 17.19
CA SER A 28 -7.33 0.15 17.47
C SER A 28 -6.13 -0.71 17.11
N ILE A 29 -5.07 -0.04 16.66
CA ILE A 29 -3.75 -0.62 16.41
C ILE A 29 -2.68 0.21 17.14
N GLU A 30 -1.53 -0.39 17.38
CA GLU A 30 -0.42 0.33 18.00
C GLU A 30 0.17 1.38 17.06
N ASP A 31 0.63 2.51 17.60
CA ASP A 31 1.19 3.63 16.84
C ASP A 31 2.43 3.23 16.02
N ASN A 32 3.14 2.18 16.43
CA ASN A 32 4.33 1.64 15.77
C ASN A 32 4.04 0.41 14.88
N THR A 33 2.78 0.12 14.60
CA THR A 33 2.40 -0.98 13.70
C THR A 33 3.05 -0.78 12.33
N PRO A 34 3.80 -1.77 11.81
CA PRO A 34 4.39 -1.69 10.48
C PRO A 34 3.31 -1.50 9.40
N VAL A 35 3.56 -0.55 8.51
CA VAL A 35 2.68 -0.27 7.37
C VAL A 35 3.46 -0.44 6.06
N SER A 36 2.79 -0.92 5.03
CA SER A 36 3.37 -0.96 3.69
C SER A 36 3.44 0.46 3.12
N MET A 37 4.59 0.84 2.57
CA MET A 37 4.75 2.05 1.76
C MET A 37 4.32 1.83 0.31
N ASN A 38 3.67 0.71 0.05
CA ASN A 38 3.19 0.26 -1.27
C ASN A 38 4.32 0.21 -2.33
N MET A 39 5.53 -0.10 -1.88
CA MET A 39 6.70 -0.30 -2.71
C MET A 39 7.05 -1.79 -2.73
N TRP A 40 6.89 -2.43 -3.87
CA TRP A 40 7.00 -3.87 -4.02
C TRP A 40 8.06 -4.24 -5.06
N GLY A 41 8.88 -5.23 -4.75
CA GLY A 41 9.76 -5.89 -5.70
C GLY A 41 9.28 -7.32 -5.94
N PHE A 42 9.12 -7.71 -7.18
CA PHE A 42 8.64 -9.02 -7.58
C PHE A 42 9.63 -9.76 -8.47
N THR A 43 9.63 -11.08 -8.37
CA THR A 43 10.23 -11.96 -9.36
C THR A 43 9.32 -12.05 -10.60
N PRO A 44 9.85 -12.39 -11.80
CA PRO A 44 9.05 -12.36 -13.04
C PRO A 44 7.81 -13.24 -13.05
N ASP A 45 7.80 -14.33 -12.30
CA ASP A 45 6.66 -15.25 -12.14
C ASP A 45 5.42 -14.58 -11.49
N TYR A 46 5.62 -13.43 -10.84
CA TYR A 46 4.52 -12.59 -10.36
C TYR A 46 3.48 -12.30 -11.45
N PHE A 47 3.91 -12.07 -12.70
CA PHE A 47 2.99 -11.70 -13.77
C PHE A 47 2.08 -12.86 -14.18
N ASP A 48 2.56 -14.10 -14.11
CA ASP A 48 1.73 -15.28 -14.40
C ASP A 48 0.63 -15.45 -13.35
N HIS A 49 0.97 -15.30 -12.07
CA HIS A 49 0.01 -15.31 -10.98
C HIS A 49 -0.97 -14.13 -11.08
N SER A 50 -0.45 -12.93 -11.37
CA SER A 50 -1.25 -11.71 -11.49
C SER A 50 -2.28 -11.82 -12.60
N GLU A 51 -1.91 -12.36 -13.76
CA GLU A 51 -2.82 -12.58 -14.87
C GLU A 51 -3.95 -13.55 -14.50
N ALA A 52 -3.61 -14.66 -13.86
CA ALA A 52 -4.59 -15.65 -13.41
C ALA A 52 -5.60 -15.05 -12.41
N TYR A 53 -5.11 -14.34 -11.40
CA TYR A 53 -5.95 -13.73 -10.37
C TYR A 53 -6.76 -12.55 -10.90
N PHE A 54 -6.23 -11.80 -11.87
CA PHE A 54 -6.97 -10.72 -12.51
C PHE A 54 -8.15 -11.26 -13.34
N LYS A 55 -7.96 -12.38 -14.05
CA LYS A 55 -9.05 -13.07 -14.75
C LYS A 55 -10.14 -13.56 -13.78
N GLU A 56 -9.73 -14.10 -12.63
CA GLU A 56 -10.66 -14.49 -11.57
C GLU A 56 -11.42 -13.29 -11.02
N PHE A 57 -10.71 -12.18 -10.70
CA PHE A 57 -11.31 -10.93 -10.24
C PHE A 57 -12.35 -10.37 -11.22
N LEU A 58 -12.05 -10.37 -12.52
CA LEU A 58 -12.98 -9.93 -13.55
C LEU A 58 -14.16 -10.89 -13.78
N SER A 59 -14.02 -12.15 -13.38
CA SER A 59 -15.09 -13.15 -13.52
C SER A 59 -16.11 -13.09 -12.37
N ASP A 60 -15.81 -12.39 -11.28
CA ASP A 60 -16.73 -12.20 -10.16
C ASP A 60 -17.79 -11.13 -10.53
N PRO A 61 -19.08 -11.47 -10.58
CA PRO A 61 -20.15 -10.51 -10.87
C PRO A 61 -20.16 -9.30 -9.96
N LYS A 62 -19.77 -9.45 -8.69
CA LYS A 62 -19.70 -8.34 -7.73
C LYS A 62 -18.67 -7.28 -8.15
N ASN A 63 -17.55 -7.73 -8.72
CA ASN A 63 -16.52 -6.82 -9.23
C ASN A 63 -16.95 -6.18 -10.55
N MET A 64 -17.61 -6.96 -11.43
CA MET A 64 -18.09 -6.48 -12.73
C MET A 64 -19.16 -5.41 -12.60
N GLU A 65 -20.01 -5.49 -11.61
CA GLU A 65 -21.08 -4.54 -11.34
C GLU A 65 -20.63 -3.32 -10.53
N ASN A 66 -19.47 -3.39 -9.90
CA ASN A 66 -18.92 -2.32 -9.07
C ASN A 66 -17.94 -1.45 -9.86
N LEU A 67 -18.39 -0.27 -10.30
CA LEU A 67 -17.55 0.71 -11.01
C LEU A 67 -16.33 1.23 -10.20
N LYS A 68 -16.27 0.91 -8.92
CA LYS A 68 -15.15 1.25 -8.02
C LYS A 68 -14.36 0.01 -7.58
N ALA A 69 -14.58 -1.14 -8.22
CA ALA A 69 -13.78 -2.32 -7.93
C ALA A 69 -12.32 -2.08 -8.33
N GLU A 70 -11.41 -2.40 -7.43
CA GLU A 70 -9.97 -2.25 -7.63
C GLU A 70 -9.25 -3.57 -7.34
N PHE A 71 -8.33 -3.93 -8.21
CA PHE A 71 -7.47 -5.10 -8.06
C PHE A 71 -6.19 -4.69 -7.33
N PHE A 72 -6.21 -4.77 -6.02
CA PHE A 72 -5.11 -4.29 -5.17
C PHE A 72 -3.90 -5.23 -5.16
N ILE A 73 -2.70 -4.69 -5.29
CA ILE A 73 -1.44 -5.44 -5.12
C ILE A 73 -1.38 -6.14 -3.75
N PRO A 74 -1.69 -5.50 -2.61
CA PRO A 74 -1.69 -6.17 -1.32
C PRO A 74 -2.61 -7.39 -1.25
N LEU A 75 -3.79 -7.34 -1.88
CA LEU A 75 -4.71 -8.47 -1.94
C LEU A 75 -4.08 -9.67 -2.67
N MET A 76 -3.46 -9.41 -3.81
CA MET A 76 -2.76 -10.43 -4.57
C MET A 76 -1.59 -11.04 -3.77
N VAL A 77 -0.76 -10.20 -3.15
CA VAL A 77 0.35 -10.65 -2.30
C VAL A 77 -0.14 -11.52 -1.15
N ASN A 78 -1.22 -11.11 -0.49
CA ASN A 78 -1.82 -11.89 0.60
C ASN A 78 -2.34 -13.25 0.11
N LYS A 79 -2.91 -13.31 -1.09
CA LYS A 79 -3.36 -14.57 -1.72
C LYS A 79 -2.17 -15.50 -1.96
N LEU A 80 -1.07 -15.01 -2.55
CA LEU A 80 0.15 -15.79 -2.78
C LEU A 80 0.74 -16.35 -1.47
N ILE A 81 0.74 -15.57 -0.40
CA ILE A 81 1.21 -16.01 0.93
C ILE A 81 0.31 -17.13 1.47
N ASN A 82 -1.01 -16.94 1.42
CA ASN A 82 -1.98 -17.90 1.94
C ASN A 82 -1.96 -19.24 1.17
N GLU A 83 -1.77 -19.19 -0.13
CA GLU A 83 -1.62 -20.36 -1.00
C GLU A 83 -0.23 -21.00 -0.91
N LYS A 84 0.70 -20.38 -0.17
CA LYS A 84 2.11 -20.83 0.00
C LYS A 84 2.87 -20.93 -1.32
N THR A 85 2.48 -20.16 -2.32
CA THR A 85 3.14 -20.09 -3.63
C THR A 85 4.29 -19.10 -3.65
N ALA A 86 4.30 -18.14 -2.72
CA ALA A 86 5.37 -17.18 -2.56
C ALA A 86 5.69 -16.87 -1.10
N THR A 87 6.90 -16.37 -0.88
CA THR A 87 7.33 -15.79 0.41
C THR A 87 7.62 -14.31 0.22
N VAL A 88 7.34 -13.52 1.24
CA VAL A 88 7.56 -12.06 1.21
C VAL A 88 8.50 -11.66 2.32
N GLN A 89 9.61 -11.02 1.95
CA GLN A 89 10.52 -10.40 2.89
C GLN A 89 10.09 -8.94 3.10
N VAL A 90 9.96 -8.53 4.35
CA VAL A 90 9.77 -7.12 4.71
C VAL A 90 11.13 -6.46 4.80
N LEU A 91 11.27 -5.30 4.17
CA LEU A 91 12.45 -4.45 4.27
C LEU A 91 12.04 -3.17 5.01
N ASP A 92 12.68 -2.94 6.14
CA ASP A 92 12.45 -1.73 6.93
C ASP A 92 13.14 -0.53 6.31
N THR A 93 12.54 0.64 6.45
CA THR A 93 13.12 1.91 6.03
C THR A 93 12.88 3.00 7.06
N THR A 94 13.84 3.89 7.21
CA THR A 94 13.72 5.11 8.02
C THR A 94 13.16 6.28 7.22
N SER A 95 12.94 6.12 5.91
CA SER A 95 12.38 7.14 5.03
C SER A 95 10.95 7.47 5.46
N LYS A 96 10.62 8.76 5.41
CA LYS A 96 9.24 9.20 5.63
C LYS A 96 8.50 9.20 4.30
N TRP A 97 7.34 8.59 4.28
CA TRP A 97 6.47 8.61 3.12
C TRP A 97 5.86 10.00 2.91
N PHE A 98 5.80 10.44 1.67
CA PHE A 98 5.01 11.57 1.19
C PHE A 98 4.70 11.36 -0.29
N GLY A 99 3.59 11.92 -0.76
CA GLY A 99 3.16 11.69 -2.13
C GLY A 99 2.23 12.76 -2.65
N VAL A 100 1.98 12.73 -3.97
CA VAL A 100 1.03 13.59 -4.66
C VAL A 100 -0.12 12.74 -5.15
N THR A 101 -1.28 12.85 -4.52
CA THR A 101 -2.53 12.25 -4.98
C THR A 101 -3.43 13.32 -5.59
N TYR A 102 -3.46 14.49 -4.97
CA TYR A 102 -4.26 15.62 -5.42
C TYR A 102 -3.38 16.83 -5.74
N ALA A 103 -3.87 17.73 -6.58
CA ALA A 103 -3.14 18.96 -6.93
C ALA A 103 -2.73 19.80 -5.71
N ALA A 104 -3.54 19.77 -4.65
CA ALA A 104 -3.27 20.46 -3.40
C ALA A 104 -2.04 19.93 -2.64
N ASP A 105 -1.61 18.69 -2.89
CA ASP A 105 -0.45 18.08 -2.23
C ASP A 105 0.88 18.60 -2.80
N ARG A 106 0.85 19.07 -4.06
CA ARG A 106 2.06 19.44 -4.83
C ARG A 106 2.96 20.43 -4.08
N PRO A 107 2.47 21.55 -3.50
CA PRO A 107 3.35 22.50 -2.82
C PRO A 107 4.14 21.89 -1.67
N SER A 108 3.49 21.06 -0.84
CA SER A 108 4.12 20.39 0.29
C SER A 108 5.18 19.37 -0.15
N VAL A 109 4.91 18.63 -1.22
CA VAL A 109 5.85 17.65 -1.79
C VAL A 109 7.06 18.34 -2.41
N VAL A 110 6.86 19.43 -3.15
CA VAL A 110 7.97 20.23 -3.71
C VAL A 110 8.87 20.74 -2.57
N ALA A 111 8.28 21.33 -1.53
CA ALA A 111 9.04 21.81 -0.36
C ALA A 111 9.82 20.68 0.31
N LYS A 112 9.21 19.48 0.45
CA LYS A 112 9.87 18.32 1.05
C LYS A 112 11.04 17.80 0.21
N ILE A 113 10.88 17.72 -1.11
CA ILE A 113 11.98 17.34 -2.02
C ILE A 113 13.10 18.36 -1.95
N GLN A 114 12.79 19.67 -1.96
CA GLN A 114 13.81 20.71 -1.82
C GLN A 114 14.59 20.59 -0.50
N SER A 115 13.89 20.34 0.62
CA SER A 115 14.55 20.09 1.91
C SER A 115 15.55 18.93 1.84
N LEU A 116 15.17 17.82 1.18
CA LEU A 116 16.06 16.66 1.02
C LEU A 116 17.27 16.95 0.13
N ILE A 117 17.13 17.84 -0.85
CA ILE A 117 18.25 18.34 -1.67
C ILE A 117 19.16 19.23 -0.82
N ASP A 118 18.61 20.18 -0.08
CA ASP A 118 19.36 21.11 0.76
C ASP A 118 20.12 20.38 1.90
N GLU A 119 19.56 19.28 2.40
CA GLU A 119 20.17 18.38 3.37
C GLU A 119 21.22 17.43 2.76
N GLY A 120 21.37 17.42 1.44
CA GLY A 120 22.31 16.55 0.71
C GLY A 120 21.90 15.09 0.61
N VAL A 121 20.64 14.76 0.93
CA VAL A 121 20.08 13.41 0.80
C VAL A 121 19.82 13.08 -0.67
N TYR A 122 19.37 14.06 -1.44
CA TYR A 122 19.20 13.95 -2.88
C TYR A 122 20.17 14.88 -3.64
N PRO A 123 20.64 14.48 -4.82
CA PRO A 123 21.45 15.34 -5.64
C PRO A 123 20.60 16.49 -6.25
N ASN A 124 21.25 17.63 -6.47
CA ASN A 124 20.62 18.80 -7.11
C ASN A 124 20.18 18.52 -8.56
N LYS A 125 20.80 17.54 -9.18
CA LYS A 125 20.53 17.12 -10.55
C LYS A 125 20.58 15.60 -10.63
N LEU A 126 19.52 14.99 -11.16
CA LEU A 126 19.41 13.53 -11.27
C LEU A 126 20.14 12.97 -12.50
N PHE A 127 20.28 13.77 -13.57
CA PHE A 127 20.92 13.39 -14.84
C PHE A 127 21.85 14.50 -15.35
#